data_e74c8cb5d08630c8682691c69dee7275
#
_entry.id   e74c8cb5d08630c8682691c69dee7275
#
_cell.length_a   1.000
_cell.length_b   1.000
_cell.length_c   1.000
_cell.angle_alpha   90.00
_cell.angle_beta   90.00
_cell.angle_gamma   90.00
#
_symmetry.space_group_name_H-M   'P 1'
#
loop_
_entity.id
_entity.type
_entity.pdbx_description
1 polymer ?
#
loop_
_entity_poly.entity_id
_entity_poly.type
_entity_poly.pdbx_seq_one_letter_code
_entity_poly.pdbx_strand_id
1 'polypeptide(L)'
;MEKYKSAELFKNCLSMLPQDPKSLFVKKTVREDLAEMCKDEQKIAEVAQTCQITALLDSHPYDLSGGEQQRAALAKVLLTQPRLLLLDEPTKGIDSFFKETFATILAQLKAQGITIVMVSHDVEFCAKYADMVSMFFDGQILTTDTPRRFFGSNSFYTTAANRMSRHVFQNAVTAENVIDLYKQNKEG
;
A
#
# COMPACT_ATOMS: atom_id res chain seq x y z
N MET A 1 -23.82 15.12 9.19
CA MET A 1 -23.27 13.86 8.61
C MET A 1 -24.28 13.39 7.55
N GLU A 2 -23.95 13.59 6.28
CA GLU A 2 -24.75 13.03 5.20
C GLU A 2 -24.66 11.50 5.26
N LYS A 3 -25.81 10.83 5.34
CA LYS A 3 -25.90 9.36 5.25
C LYS A 3 -25.82 8.97 3.77
N TYR A 4 -24.63 8.63 3.30
CA TYR A 4 -24.49 7.97 2.01
C TYR A 4 -25.23 6.63 2.03
N LYS A 5 -26.02 6.34 0.99
CA LYS A 5 -26.56 5.00 0.80
C LYS A 5 -25.41 4.04 0.48
N SER A 6 -25.41 2.83 1.04
CA SER A 6 -24.34 1.83 0.84
C SER A 6 -23.91 1.66 -0.63
N ALA A 7 -24.87 1.66 -1.55
CA ALA A 7 -24.60 1.54 -2.99
C ALA A 7 -23.85 2.75 -3.60
N GLU A 8 -23.97 3.93 -3.01
CA GLU A 8 -23.31 5.16 -3.47
C GLU A 8 -21.86 5.23 -2.99
N LEU A 9 -21.54 4.62 -1.83
CA LEU A 9 -20.18 4.56 -1.29
C LEU A 9 -19.24 3.76 -2.18
N PHE A 10 -19.75 2.69 -2.82
CA PHE A 10 -18.93 1.84 -3.70
C PHE A 10 -18.93 2.28 -5.16
N LYS A 11 -19.67 3.32 -5.52
CA LYS A 11 -19.67 3.87 -6.87
C LYS A 11 -18.79 5.11 -6.92
N ASN A 12 -17.58 4.96 -7.48
CA ASN A 12 -16.59 6.04 -7.65
C ASN A 12 -16.15 6.74 -6.34
N CYS A 13 -16.29 6.08 -5.19
CA CYS A 13 -15.90 6.64 -3.90
C CYS A 13 -14.93 5.73 -3.15
N LEU A 14 -15.35 4.52 -2.81
CA LEU A 14 -14.62 3.59 -1.98
C LEU A 14 -14.36 2.30 -2.76
N SER A 15 -13.12 1.84 -2.77
CA SER A 15 -12.77 0.51 -3.25
C SER A 15 -11.77 -0.16 -2.34
N MET A 16 -11.74 -1.48 -2.37
CA MET A 16 -10.91 -2.28 -1.48
C MET A 16 -10.09 -3.29 -2.28
N LEU A 17 -8.80 -3.37 -1.95
CA LEU A 17 -7.92 -4.45 -2.35
C LEU A 17 -7.85 -5.46 -1.21
N PRO A 18 -8.41 -6.67 -1.36
CA PRO A 18 -8.41 -7.68 -0.31
C PRO A 18 -7.01 -8.30 -0.12
N GLN A 19 -6.81 -8.95 1.02
CA GLN A 19 -5.56 -9.64 1.38
C GLN A 19 -5.17 -10.72 0.36
N ASP A 20 -6.15 -11.46 -0.19
CA ASP A 20 -5.92 -12.41 -1.28
C ASP A 20 -6.33 -11.78 -2.62
N PRO A 21 -5.37 -11.31 -3.44
CA PRO A 21 -5.65 -10.70 -4.74
C PRO A 21 -6.29 -11.68 -5.73
N LYS A 22 -6.09 -12.99 -5.56
CA LYS A 22 -6.65 -14.01 -6.46
C LYS A 22 -8.17 -14.03 -6.44
N SER A 23 -8.79 -13.63 -5.33
CA SER A 23 -10.24 -13.54 -5.19
C SER A 23 -10.90 -12.58 -6.18
N LEU A 24 -10.13 -11.66 -6.75
CA LEU A 24 -10.63 -10.69 -7.73
C LEU A 24 -10.58 -11.19 -9.18
N PHE A 25 -9.83 -12.27 -9.47
CA PHE A 25 -9.65 -12.74 -10.84
C PHE A 25 -10.65 -13.84 -11.20
N VAL A 26 -11.35 -13.63 -12.31
CA VAL A 26 -12.41 -14.53 -12.79
C VAL A 26 -12.28 -14.87 -14.28
N LYS A 27 -11.33 -14.23 -14.99
CA LYS A 27 -11.11 -14.40 -16.43
C LYS A 27 -9.81 -15.14 -16.73
N LYS A 28 -9.62 -15.47 -18.00
CA LYS A 28 -8.44 -16.20 -18.48
C LYS A 28 -7.20 -15.31 -18.60
N THR A 29 -7.38 -14.02 -18.84
CA THR A 29 -6.28 -13.06 -18.94
C THR A 29 -6.51 -11.86 -18.04
N VAL A 30 -5.43 -11.20 -17.65
CA VAL A 30 -5.49 -9.94 -16.89
C VAL A 30 -6.30 -8.89 -17.67
N ARG A 31 -6.08 -8.79 -18.98
CA ARG A 31 -6.82 -7.87 -19.87
C ARG A 31 -8.33 -8.08 -19.79
N GLU A 32 -8.77 -9.34 -19.88
CA GLU A 32 -10.19 -9.66 -19.78
C GLU A 32 -10.78 -9.30 -18.42
N ASP A 33 -10.02 -9.50 -17.33
CA ASP A 33 -10.42 -9.10 -15.98
C ASP A 33 -10.55 -7.58 -15.83
N LEU A 34 -9.64 -6.82 -16.42
CA LEU A 34 -9.72 -5.35 -16.43
C LEU A 34 -10.89 -4.86 -17.31
N ALA A 35 -11.09 -5.48 -18.47
CA ALA A 35 -12.19 -5.15 -19.38
C ALA A 35 -13.60 -5.47 -18.82
N GLU A 36 -13.68 -6.27 -17.77
CA GLU A 36 -14.92 -6.47 -17.02
C GLU A 36 -15.33 -5.22 -16.23
N MET A 37 -14.35 -4.49 -15.70
CA MET A 37 -14.56 -3.28 -14.91
C MET A 37 -14.75 -2.03 -15.78
N CYS A 38 -14.05 -1.97 -16.91
CA CYS A 38 -14.08 -0.82 -17.82
C CYS A 38 -13.90 -1.27 -19.27
N LYS A 39 -14.74 -0.75 -20.17
CA LYS A 39 -14.67 -1.05 -21.62
C LYS A 39 -13.77 -0.07 -22.40
N ASP A 40 -13.26 0.94 -21.73
CA ASP A 40 -12.39 1.95 -22.31
C ASP A 40 -10.94 1.44 -22.30
N GLU A 41 -10.45 1.02 -23.47
CA GLU A 41 -9.09 0.49 -23.65
C GLU A 41 -8.00 1.50 -23.27
N GLN A 42 -8.26 2.80 -23.43
CA GLN A 42 -7.30 3.83 -23.05
C GLN A 42 -7.14 3.87 -21.51
N LYS A 43 -8.24 3.83 -20.77
CA LYS A 43 -8.21 3.76 -19.30
C LYS A 43 -7.55 2.49 -18.78
N ILE A 44 -7.80 1.35 -19.45
CA ILE A 44 -7.14 0.10 -19.12
C ILE A 44 -5.63 0.24 -19.32
N ALA A 45 -5.18 0.82 -20.43
CA ALA A 45 -3.76 1.03 -20.70
C ALA A 45 -3.10 1.98 -19.68
N GLU A 46 -3.75 3.09 -19.32
CA GLU A 46 -3.28 4.06 -18.33
C GLU A 46 -3.11 3.41 -16.95
N VAL A 47 -4.09 2.64 -16.50
CA VAL A 47 -4.04 1.94 -15.21
C VAL A 47 -3.00 0.81 -15.25
N ALA A 48 -2.90 0.07 -16.36
CA ALA A 48 -1.88 -0.97 -16.54
C ALA A 48 -0.46 -0.39 -16.48
N GLN A 49 -0.25 0.78 -17.08
CA GLN A 49 1.02 1.51 -16.98
C GLN A 49 1.30 1.97 -15.55
N THR A 50 0.33 2.59 -14.88
CA THR A 50 0.45 3.04 -13.48
C THR A 50 0.83 1.89 -12.54
N CYS A 51 0.18 0.74 -12.70
CA CYS A 51 0.44 -0.46 -11.90
C CYS A 51 1.63 -1.30 -12.41
N GLN A 52 2.31 -0.88 -13.48
CA GLN A 52 3.44 -1.58 -14.09
C GLN A 52 3.13 -3.04 -14.46
N ILE A 53 1.98 -3.26 -15.10
CA ILE A 53 1.51 -4.58 -15.53
C ILE A 53 1.26 -4.67 -17.04
N THR A 54 1.68 -3.70 -17.82
CA THR A 54 1.42 -3.65 -19.26
C THR A 54 1.89 -4.93 -20.00
N ALA A 55 3.06 -5.46 -19.62
CA ALA A 55 3.59 -6.69 -20.20
C ALA A 55 2.84 -7.96 -19.74
N LEU A 56 1.98 -7.86 -18.74
CA LEU A 56 1.28 -8.98 -18.10
C LEU A 56 -0.18 -9.10 -18.56
N LEU A 57 -0.66 -8.17 -19.38
CA LEU A 57 -2.07 -8.07 -19.76
C LEU A 57 -2.61 -9.35 -20.42
N ASP A 58 -1.79 -10.04 -21.19
CA ASP A 58 -2.18 -11.25 -21.92
C ASP A 58 -1.84 -12.55 -21.17
N SER A 59 -1.28 -12.43 -19.95
CA SER A 59 -0.97 -13.55 -19.07
C SER A 59 -2.20 -14.01 -18.31
N HIS A 60 -2.19 -15.30 -17.92
CA HIS A 60 -3.21 -15.82 -17.01
C HIS A 60 -2.93 -15.30 -15.57
N PRO A 61 -3.92 -14.77 -14.83
CA PRO A 61 -3.67 -14.19 -13.51
C PRO A 61 -3.01 -15.14 -12.50
N TYR A 62 -3.26 -16.41 -12.59
CA TYR A 62 -2.69 -17.43 -11.70
C TYR A 62 -1.23 -17.81 -12.04
N ASP A 63 -0.72 -17.43 -13.21
CA ASP A 63 0.67 -17.66 -13.62
C ASP A 63 1.59 -16.52 -13.15
N LEU A 64 1.01 -15.43 -12.60
CA LEU A 64 1.75 -14.29 -12.10
C LEU A 64 2.37 -14.58 -10.73
N SER A 65 3.52 -13.97 -10.44
CA SER A 65 4.10 -13.92 -9.10
C SER A 65 3.17 -13.18 -8.13
N GLY A 66 3.35 -13.37 -6.81
CA GLY A 66 2.52 -12.71 -5.81
C GLY A 66 2.48 -11.18 -5.94
N GLY A 67 3.63 -10.55 -6.20
CA GLY A 67 3.70 -9.11 -6.40
C GLY A 67 3.04 -8.63 -7.69
N GLU A 68 3.12 -9.40 -8.77
CA GLU A 68 2.43 -9.12 -10.02
C GLU A 68 0.91 -9.28 -9.87
N GLN A 69 0.46 -10.32 -9.19
CA GLN A 69 -0.95 -10.51 -8.85
C GLN A 69 -1.50 -9.34 -8.04
N GLN A 70 -0.73 -8.86 -7.06
CA GLN A 70 -1.12 -7.72 -6.22
C GLN A 70 -1.28 -6.44 -7.06
N ARG A 71 -0.34 -6.18 -8.01
CA ARG A 71 -0.44 -5.02 -8.91
C ARG A 71 -1.57 -5.15 -9.92
N ALA A 72 -1.79 -6.35 -10.45
CA ALA A 72 -2.90 -6.61 -11.36
C ALA A 72 -4.27 -6.45 -10.67
N ALA A 73 -4.40 -6.94 -9.43
CA ALA A 73 -5.59 -6.74 -8.61
C ALA A 73 -5.81 -5.25 -8.27
N LEU A 74 -4.73 -4.53 -7.92
CA LEU A 74 -4.79 -3.10 -7.71
C LEU A 74 -5.27 -2.36 -8.97
N ALA A 75 -4.77 -2.71 -10.15
CA ALA A 75 -5.22 -2.15 -11.42
C ALA A 75 -6.73 -2.35 -11.64
N LYS A 76 -7.23 -3.57 -11.36
CA LYS A 76 -8.68 -3.87 -11.45
C LYS A 76 -9.50 -2.97 -10.52
N VAL A 77 -9.04 -2.78 -9.29
CA VAL A 77 -9.70 -1.93 -8.29
C VAL A 77 -9.66 -0.45 -8.70
N LEU A 78 -8.56 0.03 -9.26
CA LEU A 78 -8.41 1.43 -9.69
C LEU A 78 -9.34 1.83 -10.85
N LEU A 79 -9.74 0.88 -11.69
CA LEU A 79 -10.71 1.13 -12.78
C LEU A 79 -12.09 1.55 -12.26
N THR A 80 -12.41 1.33 -10.97
CA THR A 80 -13.61 1.88 -10.33
C THR A 80 -13.48 3.37 -9.98
N GLN A 81 -12.32 3.99 -10.21
CA GLN A 81 -12.01 5.39 -9.94
C GLN A 81 -12.28 5.81 -8.48
N PRO A 82 -11.70 5.12 -7.49
CA PRO A 82 -11.97 5.40 -6.09
C PRO A 82 -11.34 6.74 -5.65
N ARG A 83 -12.01 7.43 -4.72
CA ARG A 83 -11.44 8.54 -3.96
C ARG A 83 -10.78 8.07 -2.67
N LEU A 84 -11.24 6.93 -2.14
CA LEU A 84 -10.70 6.25 -0.97
C LEU A 84 -10.39 4.79 -1.34
N LEU A 85 -9.15 4.40 -1.18
CA LEU A 85 -8.65 3.05 -1.42
C LEU A 85 -8.30 2.38 -0.10
N LEU A 86 -8.97 1.28 0.20
CA LEU A 86 -8.67 0.43 1.34
C LEU A 86 -7.77 -0.72 0.89
N LEU A 87 -6.70 -0.98 1.63
CA LEU A 87 -5.73 -2.04 1.35
C LEU A 87 -5.64 -2.95 2.58
N ASP A 88 -5.92 -4.23 2.39
CA ASP A 88 -5.84 -5.23 3.45
C ASP A 88 -4.59 -6.09 3.26
N GLU A 89 -3.59 -5.92 4.15
CA GLU A 89 -2.30 -6.63 4.14
C GLU A 89 -1.61 -6.69 2.76
N PRO A 90 -1.51 -5.56 2.01
CA PRO A 90 -1.11 -5.59 0.61
C PRO A 90 0.36 -5.98 0.38
N THR A 91 1.19 -5.98 1.42
CA THR A 91 2.63 -6.33 1.35
C THR A 91 2.92 -7.75 1.82
N LYS A 92 1.89 -8.50 2.21
CA LYS A 92 2.05 -9.86 2.72
C LYS A 92 2.54 -10.81 1.63
N GLY A 93 3.64 -11.51 1.92
CA GLY A 93 4.19 -12.54 1.02
C GLY A 93 4.89 -12.00 -0.24
N ILE A 94 5.13 -10.70 -0.31
CA ILE A 94 5.93 -10.10 -1.39
C ILE A 94 7.31 -9.67 -0.90
N ASP A 95 8.31 -9.79 -1.79
CA ASP A 95 9.70 -9.45 -1.48
C ASP A 95 9.95 -7.94 -1.43
N SER A 96 11.14 -7.56 -0.98
CA SER A 96 11.50 -6.14 -0.77
C SER A 96 11.49 -5.32 -2.06
N PHE A 97 11.86 -5.91 -3.21
CA PHE A 97 11.87 -5.22 -4.49
C PHE A 97 10.44 -4.85 -4.92
N PHE A 98 9.51 -5.80 -4.82
CA PHE A 98 8.11 -5.56 -5.13
C PHE A 98 7.44 -4.61 -4.13
N LYS A 99 7.85 -4.60 -2.86
CA LYS A 99 7.37 -3.62 -1.87
C LYS A 99 7.74 -2.19 -2.26
N GLU A 100 8.97 -1.95 -2.74
CA GLU A 100 9.39 -0.63 -3.20
C GLU A 100 8.62 -0.19 -4.46
N THR A 101 8.42 -1.10 -5.40
CA THR A 101 7.58 -0.84 -6.58
C THR A 101 6.16 -0.49 -6.17
N PHE A 102 5.57 -1.26 -5.26
CA PHE A 102 4.22 -1.03 -4.76
C PHE A 102 4.11 0.33 -4.04
N ALA A 103 5.08 0.67 -3.20
CA ALA A 103 5.13 1.97 -2.52
C ALA A 103 5.20 3.15 -3.53
N THR A 104 5.95 2.99 -4.61
CA THR A 104 6.02 3.99 -5.69
C THR A 104 4.66 4.19 -6.34
N ILE A 105 3.92 3.11 -6.62
CA ILE A 105 2.56 3.19 -7.15
C ILE A 105 1.64 3.91 -6.16
N LEU A 106 1.66 3.55 -4.88
CA LEU A 106 0.84 4.22 -3.86
C LEU A 106 1.15 5.72 -3.75
N ALA A 107 2.42 6.10 -3.84
CA ALA A 107 2.83 7.51 -3.84
C ALA A 107 2.26 8.27 -5.06
N GLN A 108 2.25 7.67 -6.25
CA GLN A 108 1.64 8.25 -7.45
C GLN A 108 0.13 8.41 -7.28
N LEU A 109 -0.57 7.40 -6.75
CA LEU A 109 -2.01 7.46 -6.50
C LEU A 109 -2.36 8.56 -5.48
N LYS A 110 -1.57 8.69 -4.43
CA LYS A 110 -1.71 9.77 -3.45
C LYS A 110 -1.53 11.15 -4.10
N ALA A 111 -0.53 11.31 -4.97
CA ALA A 111 -0.31 12.56 -5.71
C ALA A 111 -1.48 12.91 -6.66
N GLN A 112 -2.23 11.92 -7.12
CA GLN A 112 -3.47 12.09 -7.90
C GLN A 112 -4.71 12.40 -7.03
N GLY A 113 -4.55 12.50 -5.70
CA GLY A 113 -5.62 12.86 -4.77
C GLY A 113 -6.41 11.68 -4.20
N ILE A 114 -5.95 10.45 -4.41
CA ILE A 114 -6.56 9.27 -3.79
C ILE A 114 -6.12 9.17 -2.33
N THR A 115 -7.08 9.08 -1.42
CA THR A 115 -6.81 8.77 -0.01
C THR A 115 -6.60 7.28 0.14
N ILE A 116 -5.53 6.87 0.83
CA ILE A 116 -5.19 5.46 1.02
C ILE A 116 -5.25 5.13 2.51
N VAL A 117 -6.01 4.11 2.86
CA VAL A 117 -6.03 3.51 4.20
C VAL A 117 -5.57 2.07 4.08
N MET A 118 -4.53 1.70 4.82
CA MET A 118 -3.93 0.37 4.77
C MET A 118 -3.94 -0.28 6.15
N VAL A 119 -4.37 -1.52 6.23
CA VAL A 119 -4.12 -2.40 7.38
C VAL A 119 -2.90 -3.25 7.06
N SER A 120 -1.91 -3.27 7.95
CA SER A 120 -0.70 -4.04 7.74
C SER A 120 0.01 -4.42 9.03
N HIS A 121 0.65 -5.58 9.02
CA HIS A 121 1.63 -6.01 10.03
C HIS A 121 3.09 -5.69 9.61
N ASP A 122 3.29 -5.12 8.44
CA ASP A 122 4.61 -4.74 7.94
C ASP A 122 5.04 -3.39 8.53
N VAL A 123 5.61 -3.45 9.72
CA VAL A 123 6.06 -2.28 10.49
C VAL A 123 7.09 -1.46 9.70
N GLU A 124 8.02 -2.13 9.01
CA GLU A 124 9.06 -1.47 8.23
C GLU A 124 8.48 -0.69 7.04
N PHE A 125 7.52 -1.30 6.34
CA PHE A 125 6.80 -0.63 5.25
C PHE A 125 6.02 0.60 5.76
N CYS A 126 5.29 0.45 6.86
CA CYS A 126 4.55 1.56 7.47
C CYS A 126 5.48 2.68 7.94
N ALA A 127 6.61 2.35 8.56
CA ALA A 127 7.58 3.33 9.04
C ALA A 127 8.21 4.15 7.91
N LYS A 128 8.40 3.52 6.74
CA LYS A 128 9.07 4.14 5.59
C LYS A 128 8.11 4.95 4.71
N TYR A 129 6.86 4.51 4.54
CA TYR A 129 5.98 5.02 3.49
C TYR A 129 4.67 5.65 3.97
N ALA A 130 4.23 5.43 5.21
CA ALA A 130 3.01 6.02 5.72
C ALA A 130 3.18 7.49 6.11
N ASP A 131 2.14 8.31 5.94
CA ASP A 131 2.09 9.67 6.49
C ASP A 131 1.68 9.67 7.96
N MET A 132 0.73 8.79 8.31
CA MET A 132 0.21 8.61 9.67
C MET A 132 0.06 7.12 9.97
N VAL A 133 0.30 6.73 11.20
CA VAL A 133 0.14 5.37 11.69
C VAL A 133 -0.78 5.37 12.89
N SER A 134 -1.74 4.44 12.89
CA SER A 134 -2.68 4.24 13.98
C SER A 134 -2.55 2.83 14.55
N MET A 135 -2.58 2.70 15.86
CA MET A 135 -2.69 1.40 16.53
C MET A 135 -4.17 1.07 16.72
N PHE A 136 -4.59 -0.04 16.13
CA PHE A 136 -5.92 -0.59 16.31
C PHE A 136 -5.86 -1.82 17.23
N PHE A 137 -6.62 -1.81 18.29
CA PHE A 137 -6.69 -2.90 19.25
C PHE A 137 -8.08 -2.95 19.90
N ASP A 138 -8.62 -4.13 20.04
CA ASP A 138 -9.93 -4.39 20.67
C ASP A 138 -11.06 -3.48 20.17
N GLY A 139 -11.14 -3.34 18.85
CA GLY A 139 -12.19 -2.54 18.19
C GLY A 139 -12.00 -1.02 18.27
N GLN A 140 -10.86 -0.53 18.77
CA GLN A 140 -10.61 0.90 18.97
C GLN A 140 -9.25 1.33 18.41
N ILE A 141 -9.17 2.60 18.01
CA ILE A 141 -7.90 3.26 17.71
C ILE A 141 -7.34 3.81 19.03
N LEU A 142 -6.23 3.23 19.51
CA LEU A 142 -5.59 3.62 20.76
C LEU A 142 -4.75 4.88 20.62
N THR A 143 -4.02 5.01 19.50
CA THR A 143 -3.16 6.15 19.23
C THR A 143 -2.98 6.35 17.74
N THR A 144 -2.71 7.58 17.34
CA THR A 144 -2.40 7.96 15.96
C THR A 144 -1.28 9.00 15.98
N ASP A 145 -0.21 8.78 15.25
CA ASP A 145 0.89 9.75 15.12
C ASP A 145 1.66 9.54 13.79
N THR A 146 2.59 10.43 13.52
CA THR A 146 3.56 10.22 12.43
C THR A 146 4.40 8.98 12.67
N PRO A 147 4.90 8.29 11.63
CA PRO A 147 5.68 7.07 11.79
C PRO A 147 6.86 7.23 12.76
N ARG A 148 7.57 8.35 12.66
CA ARG A 148 8.73 8.65 13.51
C ARG A 148 8.38 8.70 14.98
N ARG A 149 7.26 9.33 15.36
CA ARG A 149 6.80 9.39 16.75
C ARG A 149 6.20 8.09 17.20
N PHE A 150 5.35 7.50 16.36
CA PHE A 150 4.66 6.26 16.67
C PHE A 150 5.65 5.12 16.97
N PHE A 151 6.57 4.85 16.06
CA PHE A 151 7.54 3.74 16.22
C PHE A 151 8.71 4.10 17.13
N GLY A 152 9.08 5.38 17.25
CA GLY A 152 10.14 5.82 18.14
C GLY A 152 9.79 5.75 19.63
N SER A 153 8.52 5.99 19.97
CA SER A 153 8.04 5.95 21.35
C SER A 153 7.51 4.58 21.80
N ASN A 154 7.27 3.66 20.85
CA ASN A 154 6.65 2.38 21.16
C ASN A 154 7.71 1.29 21.42
N SER A 155 7.59 0.58 22.55
CA SER A 155 8.53 -0.48 22.92
C SER A 155 8.20 -1.82 22.26
N PHE A 156 6.93 -2.08 21.97
CA PHE A 156 6.46 -3.37 21.42
C PHE A 156 6.34 -3.34 19.89
N TYR A 157 5.72 -2.29 19.36
CA TYR A 157 5.51 -2.11 17.92
C TYR A 157 6.51 -1.08 17.41
N THR A 158 7.73 -1.53 17.10
CA THR A 158 8.79 -0.68 16.58
C THR A 158 9.61 -1.43 15.53
N THR A 159 10.29 -0.68 14.68
CA THR A 159 11.15 -1.19 13.60
C THR A 159 12.41 -1.86 14.13
N ALA A 160 13.04 -2.72 13.32
CA ALA A 160 14.35 -3.28 13.63
C ALA A 160 15.40 -2.18 13.79
N ALA A 161 15.39 -1.17 12.93
CA ALA A 161 16.29 -0.03 12.99
C ALA A 161 16.19 0.70 14.34
N ASN A 162 14.97 1.03 14.81
CA ASN A 162 14.77 1.68 16.10
C ASN A 162 15.19 0.77 17.27
N ARG A 163 14.83 -0.51 17.23
CA ARG A 163 15.18 -1.46 18.29
C ARG A 163 16.70 -1.56 18.50
N MET A 164 17.47 -1.52 17.40
CA MET A 164 18.94 -1.60 17.46
C MET A 164 19.59 -0.27 17.84
N SER A 165 19.04 0.86 17.44
CA SER A 165 19.70 2.17 17.54
C SER A 165 19.18 3.09 18.64
N ARG A 166 18.01 2.81 19.25
CA ARG A 166 17.32 3.72 20.20
C ARG A 166 18.13 4.13 21.42
N HIS A 167 19.14 3.36 21.79
CA HIS A 167 20.06 3.72 22.89
C HIS A 167 20.98 4.88 22.53
N VAL A 168 21.19 5.13 21.22
CA VAL A 168 22.02 6.22 20.69
C VAL A 168 21.15 7.22 19.91
N PHE A 169 20.19 6.73 19.11
CA PHE A 169 19.33 7.51 18.22
C PHE A 169 17.87 7.21 18.48
N GLN A 170 17.28 7.87 19.49
CA GLN A 170 15.91 7.58 19.95
C GLN A 170 14.82 7.66 18.88
N ASN A 171 15.00 8.54 17.88
CA ASN A 171 13.99 8.80 16.84
C ASN A 171 14.35 8.24 15.47
N ALA A 172 15.32 7.35 15.38
CA ALA A 172 15.65 6.64 14.15
C ALA A 172 14.70 5.43 14.01
N VAL A 173 13.81 5.48 13.02
CA VAL A 173 12.81 4.42 12.81
C VAL A 173 13.02 3.66 11.50
N THR A 174 13.89 4.14 10.61
CA THR A 174 14.30 3.44 9.40
C THR A 174 15.81 3.29 9.34
N ALA A 175 16.30 2.38 8.51
CA ALA A 175 17.75 2.20 8.30
C ALA A 175 18.41 3.49 7.78
N GLU A 176 17.74 4.20 6.89
CA GLU A 176 18.19 5.49 6.36
C GLU A 176 18.35 6.52 7.48
N ASN A 177 17.40 6.60 8.43
CA ASN A 177 17.52 7.50 9.57
C ASN A 177 18.77 7.21 10.42
N VAL A 178 19.08 5.93 10.64
CA VAL A 178 20.29 5.52 11.39
C VAL A 178 21.56 5.94 10.65
N ILE A 179 21.61 5.70 9.34
CA ILE A 179 22.76 6.07 8.49
C ILE A 179 22.99 7.58 8.50
N ASP A 180 21.94 8.37 8.34
CA ASP A 180 22.02 9.83 8.29
C ASP A 180 22.49 10.40 9.63
N LEU A 181 21.93 9.94 10.74
CA LEU A 181 22.35 10.35 12.08
C LEU A 181 23.78 9.93 12.42
N TYR A 182 24.21 8.75 11.95
CA TYR A 182 25.59 8.30 12.13
C TYR A 182 26.57 9.18 11.37
N LYS A 183 26.26 9.57 10.12
CA LYS A 183 27.09 10.49 9.32
C LYS A 183 27.21 11.85 9.99
N GLN A 184 26.09 12.44 10.45
CA GLN A 184 26.07 13.73 11.14
C GLN A 184 26.93 13.73 12.41
N ASN A 185 26.92 12.63 13.19
CA ASN A 185 27.75 12.50 14.39
C ASN A 185 29.24 12.27 14.12
N LYS A 186 29.64 11.95 12.90
CA LYS A 186 31.03 11.72 12.52
C LYS A 186 31.71 12.98 11.98
N GLU A 187 30.92 13.96 11.55
CA GLU A 187 31.40 15.24 10.99
C GLU A 187 31.44 16.39 12.02
N GLY A 188 31.00 16.16 13.26
CA GLY A 188 31.07 17.07 14.41
C GLY A 188 32.02 16.56 15.50
#